data_80b5e9f255f85dbd14da8ef51b3d6fa6
#
_entry.id   80b5e9f255f85dbd14da8ef51b3d6fa6
#
_cell.length_a   1.000
_cell.length_b   1.000
_cell.length_c   1.000
_cell.angle_alpha   90.00
_cell.angle_beta   90.00
_cell.angle_gamma   90.00
#
_symmetry.space_group_name_H-M   'P 1'
#
loop_
_entity.id
_entity.type
_entity.pdbx_description
1 polymer ?
#
loop_
_entity_poly.entity_id
_entity_poly.type
_entity_poly.pdbx_seq_one_letter_code
_entity_poly.pdbx_strand_id
1 'polypeptide(L)'
;MTKNAFIAITGRPNVGKSSLTNFLVGEKISIVSEKPQTTRNRINGVLTKGETQIVFIDTPVFLRPKTKLAEHMVKSVRTSVDDVDCAILMADVTKKISAVEQELIRSFAERGTQVVLILNKVDLLKSKSDILPVISQYSALYDFEEIIPVSVKNRVNTDKILPVLEKFAAPGEHFFPDDIATDRTERFLCGEIIREKLLWTMHDEIPHGTAVEIEQFKQRTNKNGAEIIDLGAVIVCEKNSHKGMIIGKDGDKLKHIGTLARKDIEDLLGVKVNLQIFVKVKENWRENERFILENNIADE
;
A
#
# COMPACT_ATOMS: atom_id res chain seq x y z
N MET A 1 -19.35 10.86 22.31
CA MET A 1 -18.19 11.77 22.13
C MET A 1 -17.24 11.10 21.16
N THR A 2 -16.98 11.78 20.05
CA THR A 2 -16.13 11.20 18.98
C THR A 2 -14.72 10.93 19.47
N LYS A 3 -14.08 9.95 18.86
CA LYS A 3 -12.69 9.52 19.15
C LYS A 3 -11.94 9.34 17.84
N ASN A 4 -10.65 9.54 17.87
CA ASN A 4 -9.80 9.29 16.73
C ASN A 4 -8.45 8.70 17.12
N ALA A 5 -7.79 8.03 16.18
CA ALA A 5 -6.42 7.58 16.30
C ALA A 5 -5.72 7.57 14.94
N PHE A 6 -4.43 7.90 14.92
CA PHE A 6 -3.52 7.65 13.82
C PHE A 6 -2.67 6.41 14.09
N ILE A 7 -2.67 5.46 13.17
CA ILE A 7 -1.95 4.19 13.33
C ILE A 7 -1.06 3.95 12.12
N ALA A 8 0.26 3.95 12.31
CA ALA A 8 1.21 3.62 11.26
C ALA A 8 1.31 2.11 11.06
N ILE A 9 1.24 1.63 9.81
CA ILE A 9 1.47 0.22 9.47
C ILE A 9 2.88 0.08 8.89
N THR A 10 3.77 -0.55 9.64
CA THR A 10 5.18 -0.70 9.33
C THR A 10 5.58 -2.16 9.17
N GLY A 11 6.79 -2.40 8.67
CA GLY A 11 7.36 -3.73 8.51
C GLY A 11 8.07 -3.88 7.17
N ARG A 12 8.81 -4.99 7.01
CA ARG A 12 9.57 -5.25 5.77
C ARG A 12 8.65 -5.44 4.54
N PRO A 13 9.21 -5.51 3.31
CA PRO A 13 8.46 -5.84 2.11
C PRO A 13 7.72 -7.17 2.24
N ASN A 14 6.54 -7.26 1.62
CA ASN A 14 5.79 -8.51 1.41
C ASN A 14 5.32 -9.23 2.69
N VAL A 15 5.27 -8.53 3.83
CA VAL A 15 4.66 -9.06 5.05
C VAL A 15 3.13 -8.99 5.03
N GLY A 16 2.55 -8.16 4.12
CA GLY A 16 1.12 -8.02 3.94
C GLY A 16 0.53 -6.69 4.43
N LYS A 17 1.33 -5.62 4.55
CA LYS A 17 0.88 -4.30 5.03
C LYS A 17 -0.34 -3.78 4.26
N SER A 18 -0.21 -3.60 2.94
CA SER A 18 -1.31 -3.12 2.09
C SER A 18 -2.52 -4.04 2.09
N SER A 19 -2.32 -5.37 2.24
CA SER A 19 -3.44 -6.32 2.40
C SER A 19 -4.16 -6.10 3.72
N LEU A 20 -3.42 -5.82 4.80
CA LEU A 20 -4.00 -5.51 6.11
C LEU A 20 -4.74 -4.17 6.06
N THR A 21 -4.15 -3.13 5.46
CA THR A 21 -4.80 -1.83 5.29
C THR A 21 -6.14 -1.97 4.56
N ASN A 22 -6.16 -2.64 3.40
CA ASN A 22 -7.39 -2.89 2.63
C ASN A 22 -8.41 -3.69 3.45
N PHE A 23 -7.96 -4.68 4.23
CA PHE A 23 -8.84 -5.48 5.09
C PHE A 23 -9.47 -4.63 6.20
N LEU A 24 -8.69 -3.79 6.89
CA LEU A 24 -9.17 -2.96 8.00
C LEU A 24 -10.11 -1.86 7.53
N VAL A 25 -9.82 -1.22 6.41
CA VAL A 25 -10.67 -0.18 5.82
C VAL A 25 -11.93 -0.77 5.18
N GLY A 26 -11.85 -2.02 4.68
CA GLY A 26 -12.94 -2.69 3.98
C GLY A 26 -12.99 -2.42 2.48
N GLU A 27 -12.09 -1.60 1.95
CA GLU A 27 -11.99 -1.21 0.55
C GLU A 27 -10.57 -1.37 0.00
N LYS A 28 -10.45 -1.50 -1.33
CA LYS A 28 -9.15 -1.60 -2.01
C LYS A 28 -8.57 -0.21 -2.26
N ILE A 29 -7.90 0.35 -1.27
CA ILE A 29 -7.24 1.66 -1.36
C ILE A 29 -5.73 1.56 -1.64
N SER A 30 -5.13 0.40 -1.38
CA SER A 30 -3.71 0.13 -1.58
C SER A 30 -3.52 -1.08 -2.49
N ILE A 31 -2.54 -1.03 -3.38
CA ILE A 31 -2.23 -2.13 -4.28
C ILE A 31 -1.45 -3.24 -3.58
N VAL A 32 -1.66 -4.48 -4.02
CA VAL A 32 -1.05 -5.66 -3.42
C VAL A 32 -0.22 -6.42 -4.45
N SER A 33 1.05 -6.69 -4.13
CA SER A 33 1.93 -7.49 -4.96
C SER A 33 2.96 -8.23 -4.09
N GLU A 34 3.47 -9.35 -4.60
CA GLU A 34 4.59 -10.07 -3.99
C GLU A 34 5.96 -9.42 -4.26
N LYS A 35 6.00 -8.34 -5.06
CA LYS A 35 7.23 -7.63 -5.40
C LYS A 35 7.58 -6.57 -4.37
N PRO A 36 8.87 -6.35 -4.07
CA PRO A 36 9.27 -5.25 -3.22
C PRO A 36 8.91 -3.89 -3.84
N GLN A 37 8.81 -2.85 -3.01
CA GLN A 37 8.41 -1.48 -3.44
C GLN A 37 7.02 -1.42 -4.11
N THR A 38 6.08 -2.25 -3.66
CA THR A 38 4.69 -2.19 -4.10
C THR A 38 4.07 -0.86 -3.68
N THR A 39 4.11 -0.49 -2.42
CA THR A 39 3.70 0.84 -1.92
C THR A 39 4.85 1.82 -2.09
N ARG A 40 4.61 2.94 -2.77
CA ARG A 40 5.59 4.03 -3.00
C ARG A 40 5.20 5.30 -2.27
N ASN A 41 3.91 5.55 -2.15
CA ASN A 41 3.33 6.72 -1.49
C ASN A 41 2.80 6.34 -0.12
N ARG A 42 2.79 7.28 0.79
CA ARG A 42 2.00 7.20 2.01
C ARG A 42 0.52 7.21 1.61
N ILE A 43 -0.25 6.22 2.03
CA ILE A 43 -1.69 6.14 1.80
C ILE A 43 -2.38 6.16 3.14
N ASN A 44 -3.27 7.12 3.35
CA ASN A 44 -4.13 7.15 4.52
C ASN A 44 -5.40 6.35 4.21
N GLY A 45 -5.60 5.26 4.97
CA GLY A 45 -6.85 4.51 4.97
C GLY A 45 -7.70 4.94 6.14
N VAL A 46 -8.93 5.33 5.90
CA VAL A 46 -9.84 5.83 6.92
C VAL A 46 -10.89 4.79 7.22
N LEU A 47 -11.05 4.44 8.47
CA LEU A 47 -12.14 3.61 8.97
C LEU A 47 -12.93 4.38 10.00
N THR A 48 -14.18 4.71 9.70
CA THR A 48 -15.13 5.29 10.66
C THR A 48 -16.12 4.21 11.08
N LYS A 49 -16.21 3.95 12.38
CA LYS A 49 -17.14 2.99 12.97
C LYS A 49 -17.82 3.61 14.19
N GLY A 50 -19.06 4.04 14.02
CA GLY A 50 -19.81 4.78 15.03
C GLY A 50 -19.11 6.09 15.41
N GLU A 51 -18.77 6.26 16.67
CA GLU A 51 -18.08 7.47 17.16
C GLU A 51 -16.54 7.41 17.04
N THR A 52 -15.97 6.31 16.50
CA THR A 52 -14.52 6.14 16.41
C THR A 52 -14.04 6.18 14.96
N GLN A 53 -13.06 7.04 14.67
CA GLN A 53 -12.36 7.08 13.40
C GLN A 53 -10.89 6.68 13.61
N ILE A 54 -10.43 5.69 12.85
CA ILE A 54 -9.03 5.29 12.84
C ILE A 54 -8.44 5.58 11.46
N VAL A 55 -7.33 6.30 11.43
CA VAL A 55 -6.58 6.59 10.22
C VAL A 55 -5.36 5.69 10.17
N PHE A 56 -5.36 4.75 9.24
CA PHE A 56 -4.24 3.85 8.98
C PHE A 56 -3.28 4.47 7.98
N ILE A 57 -2.03 4.59 8.34
CA ILE A 57 -0.98 5.10 7.47
C ILE A 57 -0.22 3.91 6.88
N ASP A 58 -0.56 3.50 5.63
CA ASP A 58 0.23 2.49 4.88
C ASP A 58 1.52 3.13 4.38
N THR A 59 2.65 2.67 4.91
CA THR A 59 3.94 3.27 4.63
C THR A 59 4.72 2.47 3.58
N PRO A 60 5.50 3.14 2.71
CA PRO A 60 6.54 2.49 1.92
C PRO A 60 7.50 1.71 2.83
N VAL A 61 8.22 0.77 2.26
CA VAL A 61 9.18 -0.02 3.03
C VAL A 61 10.43 0.80 3.32
N PHE A 62 10.91 0.72 4.57
CA PHE A 62 12.20 1.28 4.98
C PHE A 62 13.34 0.57 4.23
N LEU A 63 13.98 1.27 3.29
CA LEU A 63 15.10 0.77 2.48
C LEU A 63 16.25 1.77 2.53
N ARG A 64 17.48 1.29 2.32
CA ARG A 64 18.60 2.20 2.05
C ARG A 64 18.38 2.84 0.69
N PRO A 65 18.26 4.18 0.60
CA PRO A 65 17.96 4.86 -0.66
C PRO A 65 19.14 4.74 -1.64
N LYS A 66 18.82 4.41 -2.89
CA LYS A 66 19.78 4.38 -4.01
C LYS A 66 19.38 5.30 -5.15
N THR A 67 18.18 5.88 -5.10
CA THR A 67 17.62 6.80 -6.11
C THR A 67 16.86 7.90 -5.39
N LYS A 68 16.59 9.03 -6.07
CA LYS A 68 15.75 10.10 -5.54
C LYS A 68 14.36 9.60 -5.14
N LEU A 69 13.77 8.75 -5.94
CA LEU A 69 12.51 8.08 -5.61
C LEU A 69 12.60 7.32 -4.27
N ALA A 70 13.69 6.57 -4.06
CA ALA A 70 13.87 5.83 -2.80
C ALA A 70 14.12 6.77 -1.59
N GLU A 71 14.74 7.93 -1.79
CA GLU A 71 14.91 8.97 -0.76
C GLU A 71 13.55 9.49 -0.27
N HIS A 72 12.64 9.84 -1.20
CA HIS A 72 11.28 10.24 -0.87
C HIS A 72 10.52 9.16 -0.11
N MET A 73 10.59 7.90 -0.56
CA MET A 73 9.96 6.77 0.14
C MET A 73 10.46 6.62 1.59
N VAL A 74 11.77 6.78 1.84
CA VAL A 74 12.35 6.69 3.20
C VAL A 74 11.91 7.87 4.06
N LYS A 75 11.88 9.09 3.51
CA LYS A 75 11.38 10.29 4.21
C LYS A 75 9.94 10.09 4.65
N SER A 76 9.07 9.62 3.75
CA SER A 76 7.66 9.33 4.02
C SER A 76 7.46 8.33 5.17
N VAL A 77 8.29 7.28 5.28
CA VAL A 77 8.22 6.34 6.41
C VAL A 77 8.57 7.01 7.74
N ARG A 78 9.64 7.81 7.77
CA ARG A 78 10.08 8.48 9.02
C ARG A 78 9.01 9.43 9.53
N THR A 79 8.48 10.29 8.68
CA THR A 79 7.42 11.23 9.07
C THR A 79 6.12 10.53 9.48
N SER A 80 5.84 9.34 8.94
CA SER A 80 4.64 8.58 9.29
C SER A 80 4.68 7.94 10.68
N VAL A 81 5.84 7.81 11.30
CA VAL A 81 6.01 7.20 12.64
C VAL A 81 6.21 8.26 13.73
N ASP A 82 6.47 9.52 13.36
CA ASP A 82 6.82 10.58 14.31
C ASP A 82 5.62 11.09 15.12
N ASP A 83 4.40 11.09 14.55
CA ASP A 83 3.19 11.65 15.15
C ASP A 83 2.00 10.66 15.05
N VAL A 84 2.13 9.46 15.63
CA VAL A 84 1.04 8.48 15.66
C VAL A 84 0.75 8.00 17.07
N ASP A 85 -0.52 7.67 17.32
CA ASP A 85 -0.99 7.17 18.62
C ASP A 85 -0.50 5.74 18.88
N CYS A 86 -0.32 4.96 17.80
CA CYS A 86 0.21 3.59 17.85
C CYS A 86 0.86 3.21 16.51
N ALA A 87 1.86 2.34 16.56
CA ALA A 87 2.41 1.72 15.36
C ALA A 87 2.07 0.22 15.32
N ILE A 88 1.76 -0.29 14.15
CA ILE A 88 1.71 -1.72 13.87
C ILE A 88 3.06 -2.12 13.30
N LEU A 89 3.76 -3.05 13.95
CA LEU A 89 4.87 -3.78 13.33
C LEU A 89 4.32 -5.07 12.74
N MET A 90 4.36 -5.20 11.41
CA MET A 90 3.89 -6.40 10.73
C MET A 90 5.05 -7.29 10.31
N ALA A 91 5.02 -8.55 10.74
CA ALA A 91 6.05 -9.54 10.47
C ALA A 91 5.49 -10.81 9.82
N ASP A 92 6.32 -11.50 9.06
CA ASP A 92 6.00 -12.79 8.41
C ASP A 92 6.56 -13.94 9.25
N VAL A 93 5.68 -14.74 9.84
CA VAL A 93 6.04 -15.84 10.76
C VAL A 93 6.95 -16.92 10.13
N THR A 94 7.01 -16.99 8.80
CA THR A 94 7.83 -17.98 8.09
C THR A 94 9.30 -17.56 7.94
N LYS A 95 9.64 -16.35 8.39
CA LYS A 95 10.95 -15.75 8.17
C LYS A 95 11.60 -15.37 9.50
N LYS A 96 12.93 -15.39 9.54
CA LYS A 96 13.69 -14.85 10.67
C LYS A 96 13.55 -13.33 10.75
N ILE A 97 13.71 -12.79 11.95
CA ILE A 97 13.74 -11.35 12.20
C ILE A 97 14.84 -10.71 11.36
N SER A 98 14.49 -9.74 10.55
CA SER A 98 15.41 -9.07 9.63
C SER A 98 16.08 -7.84 10.28
N ALA A 99 17.19 -7.36 9.67
CA ALA A 99 17.82 -6.12 10.09
C ALA A 99 16.88 -4.91 10.02
N VAL A 100 15.96 -4.88 9.04
CA VAL A 100 14.92 -3.84 8.91
C VAL A 100 13.97 -3.85 10.10
N GLU A 101 13.50 -5.03 10.53
CA GLU A 101 12.62 -5.14 11.69
C GLU A 101 13.34 -4.74 12.99
N GLN A 102 14.62 -5.13 13.14
CA GLN A 102 15.43 -4.71 14.29
C GLN A 102 15.67 -3.20 14.33
N GLU A 103 15.86 -2.56 13.17
CA GLU A 103 16.02 -1.10 13.06
C GLU A 103 14.71 -0.38 13.42
N LEU A 104 13.56 -0.87 12.94
CA LEU A 104 12.25 -0.35 13.32
C LEU A 104 12.01 -0.47 14.83
N ILE A 105 12.27 -1.65 15.42
CA ILE A 105 12.12 -1.87 16.86
C ILE A 105 13.01 -0.92 17.68
N ARG A 106 14.26 -0.69 17.28
CA ARG A 106 15.13 0.29 17.93
C ARG A 106 14.56 1.71 17.84
N SER A 107 14.06 2.09 16.67
CA SER A 107 13.45 3.41 16.47
C SER A 107 12.21 3.60 17.36
N PHE A 108 11.39 2.56 17.53
CA PHE A 108 10.24 2.60 18.45
C PHE A 108 10.68 2.75 19.91
N ALA A 109 11.73 2.02 20.34
CA ALA A 109 12.28 2.11 21.70
C ALA A 109 12.83 3.51 22.00
N GLU A 110 13.56 4.11 21.05
CA GLU A 110 14.12 5.46 21.18
C GLU A 110 13.04 6.55 21.33
N ARG A 111 11.85 6.33 20.75
CA ARG A 111 10.72 7.28 20.75
C ARG A 111 9.66 6.98 21.80
N GLY A 112 9.72 5.83 22.45
CA GLY A 112 8.67 5.35 23.37
C GLY A 112 7.33 5.10 22.66
N THR A 113 7.34 4.68 21.37
CA THR A 113 6.14 4.49 20.57
C THR A 113 5.39 3.25 21.04
N GLN A 114 4.09 3.34 21.30
CA GLN A 114 3.25 2.17 21.56
C GLN A 114 3.13 1.31 20.29
N VAL A 115 3.40 0.01 20.41
CA VAL A 115 3.48 -0.89 19.23
C VAL A 115 2.65 -2.14 19.43
N VAL A 116 1.80 -2.44 18.45
CA VAL A 116 1.14 -3.74 18.30
C VAL A 116 1.89 -4.57 17.27
N LEU A 117 2.31 -5.79 17.65
CA LEU A 117 2.96 -6.73 16.74
C LEU A 117 1.93 -7.62 16.06
N ILE A 118 1.87 -7.58 14.73
CA ILE A 118 1.04 -8.49 13.92
C ILE A 118 1.94 -9.53 13.26
N LEU A 119 1.81 -10.77 13.70
CA LEU A 119 2.50 -11.93 13.15
C LEU A 119 1.64 -12.56 12.06
N ASN A 120 1.89 -12.16 10.79
CA ASN A 120 1.08 -12.59 9.65
C ASN A 120 1.57 -13.88 8.99
N LYS A 121 0.69 -14.50 8.21
CA LYS A 121 0.88 -15.73 7.43
C LYS A 121 0.96 -16.98 8.30
N VAL A 122 0.21 -17.02 9.41
CA VAL A 122 0.13 -18.22 10.27
C VAL A 122 -0.41 -19.46 9.54
N ASP A 123 -1.12 -19.24 8.43
CA ASP A 123 -1.59 -20.30 7.52
C ASP A 123 -0.46 -21.09 6.85
N LEU A 124 0.75 -20.56 6.83
CA LEU A 124 1.94 -21.22 6.27
C LEU A 124 2.76 -22.01 7.30
N LEU A 125 2.39 -21.95 8.58
CA LEU A 125 3.02 -22.76 9.62
C LEU A 125 2.59 -24.21 9.51
N LYS A 126 3.52 -25.14 9.76
CA LYS A 126 3.25 -26.58 9.77
C LYS A 126 2.42 -27.01 10.98
N SER A 127 2.65 -26.38 12.12
CA SER A 127 1.91 -26.58 13.37
C SER A 127 1.58 -25.25 14.03
N LYS A 128 0.44 -25.20 14.74
CA LYS A 128 0.07 -24.01 15.52
C LYS A 128 1.07 -23.70 16.63
N SER A 129 1.77 -24.71 17.16
CA SER A 129 2.81 -24.52 18.18
C SER A 129 4.06 -23.82 17.65
N ASP A 130 4.31 -23.84 16.32
CA ASP A 130 5.48 -23.21 15.70
C ASP A 130 5.49 -21.67 15.85
N ILE A 131 4.36 -21.09 16.24
CA ILE A 131 4.25 -19.65 16.51
C ILE A 131 4.91 -19.24 17.84
N LEU A 132 4.96 -20.13 18.85
CA LEU A 132 5.44 -19.79 20.19
C LEU A 132 6.92 -19.33 20.20
N PRO A 133 7.85 -20.02 19.51
CA PRO A 133 9.24 -19.53 19.41
C PRO A 133 9.34 -18.15 18.72
N VAL A 134 8.45 -17.86 17.74
CA VAL A 134 8.45 -16.57 17.04
C VAL A 134 8.00 -15.49 18.00
N ILE A 135 6.90 -15.70 18.75
CA ILE A 135 6.43 -14.76 19.76
C ILE A 135 7.54 -14.48 20.79
N SER A 136 8.17 -15.53 21.33
CA SER A 136 9.26 -15.38 22.32
C SER A 136 10.43 -14.54 21.82
N GLN A 137 10.83 -14.73 20.54
CA GLN A 137 11.90 -13.95 19.92
C GLN A 137 11.58 -12.46 19.82
N TYR A 138 10.35 -12.10 19.45
CA TYR A 138 9.94 -10.70 19.36
C TYR A 138 9.74 -10.07 20.74
N SER A 139 9.13 -10.77 21.68
CA SER A 139 8.93 -10.30 23.08
C SER A 139 10.25 -10.03 23.80
N ALA A 140 11.33 -10.70 23.42
CA ALA A 140 12.67 -10.43 23.95
C ALA A 140 13.30 -9.14 23.41
N LEU A 141 12.75 -8.56 22.33
CA LEU A 141 13.30 -7.35 21.69
C LEU A 141 12.56 -6.07 22.08
N TYR A 142 11.26 -6.18 22.39
CA TYR A 142 10.42 -5.02 22.68
C TYR A 142 9.20 -5.42 23.50
N ASP A 143 8.73 -4.52 24.37
CA ASP A 143 7.50 -4.66 25.13
C ASP A 143 6.32 -4.20 24.29
N PHE A 144 5.76 -5.13 23.49
CA PHE A 144 4.62 -4.84 22.62
C PHE A 144 3.33 -4.78 23.42
N GLU A 145 2.46 -3.81 23.12
CA GLU A 145 1.13 -3.67 23.73
C GLU A 145 0.25 -4.93 23.52
N GLU A 146 0.40 -5.57 22.36
CA GLU A 146 -0.27 -6.82 22.04
C GLU A 146 0.50 -7.54 20.92
N ILE A 147 0.46 -8.89 20.92
CA ILE A 147 1.01 -9.72 19.84
C ILE A 147 -0.11 -10.56 19.26
N ILE A 148 -0.46 -10.29 17.99
CA ILE A 148 -1.62 -10.91 17.34
C ILE A 148 -1.15 -11.78 16.16
N PRO A 149 -1.14 -13.12 16.31
CA PRO A 149 -0.91 -14.03 15.18
C PRO A 149 -2.12 -14.08 14.26
N VAL A 150 -1.92 -13.78 12.96
CA VAL A 150 -3.01 -13.68 11.98
C VAL A 150 -2.67 -14.35 10.65
N SER A 151 -3.70 -14.64 9.86
CA SER A 151 -3.60 -14.75 8.40
C SER A 151 -4.56 -13.74 7.78
N VAL A 152 -4.04 -12.65 7.25
CA VAL A 152 -4.87 -11.66 6.54
C VAL A 152 -5.52 -12.29 5.31
N LYS A 153 -4.78 -13.14 4.59
CA LYS A 153 -5.26 -13.85 3.39
C LYS A 153 -6.48 -14.74 3.69
N ASN A 154 -6.42 -15.50 4.78
CA ASN A 154 -7.46 -16.48 5.15
C ASN A 154 -8.40 -15.95 6.23
N ARG A 155 -8.28 -14.67 6.62
CA ARG A 155 -9.08 -14.01 7.66
C ARG A 155 -9.05 -14.72 9.00
N VAL A 156 -7.90 -15.31 9.38
CA VAL A 156 -7.71 -15.97 10.68
C VAL A 156 -7.29 -14.93 11.72
N ASN A 157 -8.02 -14.84 12.84
CA ASN A 157 -7.81 -13.90 13.95
C ASN A 157 -7.80 -12.40 13.57
N THR A 158 -8.24 -12.06 12.38
CA THR A 158 -8.28 -10.65 11.91
C THR A 158 -9.32 -9.81 12.65
N ASP A 159 -10.34 -10.45 13.17
CA ASP A 159 -11.38 -9.86 14.03
C ASP A 159 -10.84 -9.29 15.35
N LYS A 160 -9.68 -9.78 15.82
CA LYS A 160 -9.03 -9.33 17.05
C LYS A 160 -8.26 -8.01 16.89
N ILE A 161 -7.91 -7.61 15.66
CA ILE A 161 -7.05 -6.47 15.41
C ILE A 161 -7.75 -5.16 15.80
N LEU A 162 -8.92 -4.92 15.23
CA LEU A 162 -9.63 -3.65 15.43
C LEU A 162 -9.95 -3.35 16.90
N PRO A 163 -10.46 -4.29 17.72
CA PRO A 163 -10.70 -4.04 19.14
C PRO A 163 -9.45 -3.68 19.96
N VAL A 164 -8.27 -4.15 19.54
CA VAL A 164 -6.99 -3.74 20.16
C VAL A 164 -6.64 -2.32 19.75
N LEU A 165 -6.80 -1.98 18.47
CA LEU A 165 -6.46 -0.66 17.95
C LEU A 165 -7.41 0.44 18.43
N GLU A 166 -8.69 0.13 18.66
CA GLU A 166 -9.69 1.06 19.23
C GLU A 166 -9.29 1.57 20.64
N LYS A 167 -8.42 0.86 21.37
CA LYS A 167 -7.93 1.28 22.69
C LYS A 167 -7.02 2.52 22.63
N PHE A 168 -6.40 2.77 21.51
CA PHE A 168 -5.52 3.92 21.29
C PHE A 168 -6.27 5.17 20.85
N ALA A 169 -7.58 5.06 20.54
CA ALA A 169 -8.38 6.20 20.14
C ALA A 169 -8.69 7.12 21.33
N ALA A 170 -8.25 8.37 21.21
CA ALA A 170 -8.49 9.44 22.17
C ALA A 170 -9.73 10.28 21.81
N PRO A 171 -10.39 10.93 22.78
CA PRO A 171 -11.47 11.87 22.52
C PRO A 171 -10.99 13.01 21.60
N GLY A 172 -11.70 13.22 20.49
CA GLY A 172 -11.36 14.22 19.48
C GLY A 172 -12.35 14.20 18.31
N GLU A 173 -12.33 15.24 17.48
CA GLU A 173 -13.12 15.30 16.26
C GLU A 173 -12.57 14.36 15.19
N HIS A 174 -13.42 13.86 14.29
CA HIS A 174 -12.96 13.09 13.14
C HIS A 174 -12.12 13.97 12.20
N PHE A 175 -11.01 13.45 11.70
CA PHE A 175 -10.10 14.17 10.79
C PHE A 175 -10.63 14.22 9.36
N PHE A 176 -11.42 13.21 8.99
CA PHE A 176 -11.97 13.04 7.65
C PHE A 176 -13.49 12.88 7.70
N PRO A 177 -14.22 13.20 6.62
CA PRO A 177 -15.62 12.84 6.48
C PRO A 177 -15.83 11.34 6.73
N ASP A 178 -16.97 10.98 7.33
CA ASP A 178 -17.24 9.62 7.80
C ASP A 178 -17.43 8.59 6.68
N ASP A 179 -17.71 9.08 5.47
CA ASP A 179 -18.02 8.29 4.27
C ASP A 179 -16.83 8.06 3.35
N ILE A 180 -15.63 8.57 3.69
CA ILE A 180 -14.44 8.33 2.86
C ILE A 180 -13.57 7.20 3.42
N ALA A 181 -13.02 6.38 2.52
CA ALA A 181 -12.13 5.28 2.84
C ALA A 181 -10.63 5.66 2.74
N THR A 182 -10.30 6.75 2.04
CA THR A 182 -8.92 7.22 1.83
C THR A 182 -8.87 8.69 1.46
N ASP A 183 -7.72 9.32 1.71
CA ASP A 183 -7.40 10.69 1.28
C ASP A 183 -6.98 10.78 -0.20
N ARG A 184 -6.85 9.64 -0.88
CA ARG A 184 -6.38 9.60 -2.27
C ARG A 184 -7.52 9.75 -3.27
N THR A 185 -7.24 10.48 -4.35
CA THR A 185 -8.23 10.68 -5.42
C THR A 185 -8.46 9.39 -6.22
N GLU A 186 -9.64 9.23 -6.82
CA GLU A 186 -9.95 8.13 -7.74
C GLU A 186 -8.94 8.04 -8.89
N ARG A 187 -8.49 9.20 -9.39
CA ARG A 187 -7.46 9.27 -10.44
C ARG A 187 -6.15 8.61 -10.00
N PHE A 188 -5.69 8.87 -8.77
CA PHE A 188 -4.52 8.24 -8.19
C PHE A 188 -4.71 6.73 -8.05
N LEU A 189 -5.84 6.29 -7.51
CA LEU A 189 -6.14 4.86 -7.33
C LEU A 189 -6.20 4.11 -8.66
N CYS A 190 -6.74 4.71 -9.72
CA CYS A 190 -6.72 4.13 -11.08
C CYS A 190 -5.28 3.94 -11.59
N GLY A 191 -4.39 4.91 -11.36
CA GLY A 191 -2.97 4.78 -11.70
C GLY A 191 -2.29 3.63 -10.96
N GLU A 192 -2.54 3.52 -9.67
CA GLU A 192 -2.01 2.44 -8.84
C GLU A 192 -2.56 1.06 -9.25
N ILE A 193 -3.84 0.93 -9.60
CA ILE A 193 -4.40 -0.32 -10.13
C ILE A 193 -3.68 -0.76 -11.41
N ILE A 194 -3.42 0.16 -12.34
CA ILE A 194 -2.64 -0.15 -13.56
C ILE A 194 -1.23 -0.60 -13.18
N ARG A 195 -0.58 0.08 -12.22
CA ARG A 195 0.75 -0.28 -11.72
C ARG A 195 0.77 -1.65 -11.04
N GLU A 196 -0.29 -2.02 -10.31
CA GLU A 196 -0.45 -3.37 -9.75
C GLU A 196 -0.42 -4.45 -10.85
N LYS A 197 -1.15 -4.25 -11.96
CA LYS A 197 -1.18 -5.22 -13.06
C LYS A 197 0.17 -5.31 -13.79
N LEU A 198 0.92 -4.19 -13.86
CA LEU A 198 2.31 -4.22 -14.30
C LEU A 198 3.18 -5.06 -13.36
N LEU A 199 3.06 -4.86 -12.04
CA LEU A 199 3.80 -5.65 -11.05
C LEU A 199 3.49 -7.15 -11.16
N TRP A 200 2.26 -7.54 -11.48
CA TRP A 200 1.88 -8.95 -11.64
C TRP A 200 2.39 -9.56 -12.96
N THR A 201 2.36 -8.79 -14.03
CA THR A 201 2.61 -9.29 -15.41
C THR A 201 4.09 -9.24 -15.79
N MET A 202 4.84 -8.26 -15.25
CA MET A 202 6.24 -8.05 -15.60
C MET A 202 7.16 -8.68 -14.56
N HIS A 203 8.39 -9.03 -14.98
CA HIS A 203 9.40 -9.69 -14.14
C HIS A 203 10.67 -8.83 -14.03
N ASP A 204 11.60 -9.26 -13.19
CA ASP A 204 12.90 -8.66 -12.96
C ASP A 204 12.81 -7.18 -12.52
N GLU A 205 13.66 -6.32 -13.07
CA GLU A 205 13.73 -4.90 -12.73
C GLU A 205 12.70 -4.02 -13.47
N ILE A 206 12.00 -4.54 -14.48
CA ILE A 206 11.08 -3.75 -15.31
C ILE A 206 9.99 -3.07 -14.45
N PRO A 207 9.25 -3.80 -13.59
CA PRO A 207 8.19 -3.17 -12.80
C PRO A 207 8.69 -2.11 -11.82
N HIS A 208 9.93 -2.24 -11.35
CA HIS A 208 10.55 -1.25 -10.45
C HIS A 208 10.97 0.03 -11.17
N GLY A 209 11.28 -0.07 -12.47
CA GLY A 209 11.64 1.04 -13.35
C GLY A 209 10.47 1.66 -14.11
N THR A 210 9.21 1.42 -13.67
CA THR A 210 8.02 1.98 -14.32
C THR A 210 7.25 2.90 -13.39
N ALA A 211 6.58 3.90 -13.97
CA ALA A 211 5.56 4.74 -13.34
C ALA A 211 4.30 4.74 -14.19
N VAL A 212 3.18 5.14 -13.61
CA VAL A 212 1.91 5.30 -14.33
C VAL A 212 1.40 6.71 -14.11
N GLU A 213 1.17 7.41 -15.21
CA GLU A 213 0.58 8.75 -15.25
C GLU A 213 -0.84 8.62 -15.79
N ILE A 214 -1.81 9.28 -15.16
CA ILE A 214 -3.16 9.43 -15.71
C ILE A 214 -3.22 10.79 -16.42
N GLU A 215 -3.17 10.78 -17.73
CA GLU A 215 -3.23 12.01 -18.55
C GLU A 215 -4.68 12.48 -18.72
N GLN A 216 -5.64 11.56 -18.85
CA GLN A 216 -7.05 11.85 -19.00
C GLN A 216 -7.90 11.12 -17.98
N PHE A 217 -8.81 11.85 -17.35
CA PHE A 217 -9.89 11.30 -16.50
C PHE A 217 -11.13 12.16 -16.75
N LYS A 218 -12.03 11.72 -17.64
CA LYS A 218 -13.18 12.49 -18.09
C LYS A 218 -14.47 11.67 -18.01
N GLN A 219 -15.37 12.12 -17.18
CA GLN A 219 -16.72 11.56 -17.10
C GLN A 219 -17.58 12.06 -18.28
N ARG A 220 -18.32 11.17 -18.89
CA ARG A 220 -19.31 11.48 -19.91
C ARG A 220 -20.50 10.54 -19.84
N THR A 221 -21.60 10.95 -20.43
CA THR A 221 -22.78 10.11 -20.60
C THR A 221 -22.79 9.51 -22.01
N ASN A 222 -23.03 8.22 -22.13
CA ASN A 222 -23.17 7.55 -23.43
C ASN A 222 -24.54 7.82 -24.07
N LYS A 223 -24.72 7.34 -25.29
CA LYS A 223 -25.98 7.52 -26.05
C LYS A 223 -27.20 6.88 -25.36
N ASN A 224 -26.99 5.95 -24.44
CA ASN A 224 -28.04 5.25 -23.70
C ASN A 224 -28.29 5.85 -22.30
N GLY A 225 -27.69 7.01 -21.98
CA GLY A 225 -27.84 7.67 -20.68
C GLY A 225 -26.96 7.11 -19.56
N ALA A 226 -26.14 6.08 -19.83
CA ALA A 226 -25.25 5.52 -18.82
C ALA A 226 -23.95 6.33 -18.71
N GLU A 227 -23.45 6.48 -17.50
CA GLU A 227 -22.14 7.11 -17.22
C GLU A 227 -20.99 6.23 -17.67
N ILE A 228 -19.97 6.85 -18.24
CA ILE A 228 -18.71 6.22 -18.67
C ILE A 228 -17.56 7.17 -18.33
N ILE A 229 -16.45 6.62 -17.88
CA ILE A 229 -15.21 7.37 -17.70
C ILE A 229 -14.25 7.04 -18.85
N ASP A 230 -13.81 8.06 -19.58
CA ASP A 230 -12.70 7.96 -20.51
C ASP A 230 -11.41 8.17 -19.72
N LEU A 231 -10.61 7.11 -19.59
CA LEU A 231 -9.37 7.06 -18.82
C LEU A 231 -8.18 6.84 -19.76
N GLY A 232 -7.33 7.84 -19.86
CA GLY A 232 -6.07 7.78 -20.59
C GLY A 232 -4.90 7.67 -19.64
N ALA A 233 -4.10 6.60 -19.77
CA ALA A 233 -2.94 6.35 -18.93
C ALA A 233 -1.66 6.19 -19.75
N VAL A 234 -0.54 6.63 -19.18
CA VAL A 234 0.80 6.44 -19.76
C VAL A 234 1.66 5.66 -18.79
N ILE A 235 2.16 4.52 -19.23
CA ILE A 235 3.19 3.77 -18.53
C ILE A 235 4.53 4.34 -18.94
N VAL A 236 5.25 4.94 -18.01
CA VAL A 236 6.60 5.46 -18.19
C VAL A 236 7.62 4.39 -17.83
N CYS A 237 8.62 4.17 -18.68
CA CYS A 237 9.73 3.26 -18.43
C CYS A 237 11.07 3.91 -18.82
N GLU A 238 12.19 3.36 -18.34
CA GLU A 238 13.50 3.99 -18.53
C GLU A 238 14.17 3.70 -19.88
N LYS A 239 13.85 2.56 -20.53
CA LYS A 239 14.56 2.09 -21.73
C LYS A 239 13.61 1.61 -22.82
N ASN A 240 14.03 1.72 -24.08
CA ASN A 240 13.27 1.19 -25.21
C ASN A 240 13.08 -0.34 -25.16
N SER A 241 14.04 -1.09 -24.61
CA SER A 241 13.90 -2.51 -24.37
C SER A 241 12.76 -2.81 -23.38
N HIS A 242 12.64 -2.02 -22.30
CA HIS A 242 11.54 -2.14 -21.34
C HIS A 242 10.20 -1.85 -21.99
N LYS A 243 10.12 -0.80 -22.85
CA LYS A 243 8.91 -0.47 -23.61
C LYS A 243 8.45 -1.66 -24.46
N GLY A 244 9.37 -2.28 -25.21
CA GLY A 244 9.07 -3.46 -26.02
C GLY A 244 8.57 -4.64 -25.20
N MET A 245 9.17 -4.89 -24.02
CA MET A 245 8.75 -5.97 -23.13
C MET A 245 7.38 -5.72 -22.48
N ILE A 246 7.03 -4.45 -22.16
CA ILE A 246 5.71 -4.06 -21.61
C ILE A 246 4.63 -4.20 -22.67
N ILE A 247 4.89 -3.79 -23.90
CA ILE A 247 3.93 -3.92 -25.01
C ILE A 247 3.73 -5.40 -25.36
N GLY A 248 4.82 -6.17 -25.43
CA GLY A 248 4.79 -7.56 -25.84
C GLY A 248 4.62 -7.75 -27.35
N LYS A 249 4.58 -9.02 -27.79
CA LYS A 249 4.36 -9.35 -29.19
C LYS A 249 2.94 -8.90 -29.59
N ASP A 250 2.84 -8.15 -30.66
CA ASP A 250 1.57 -7.63 -31.21
C ASP A 250 0.69 -6.88 -30.19
N GLY A 251 1.29 -6.37 -29.09
CA GLY A 251 0.61 -5.64 -28.03
C GLY A 251 -0.10 -6.51 -26.98
N ASP A 252 0.08 -7.83 -27.01
CA ASP A 252 -0.69 -8.78 -26.18
C ASP A 252 -0.52 -8.54 -24.69
N LYS A 253 0.71 -8.25 -24.21
CA LYS A 253 0.93 -7.99 -22.77
C LYS A 253 0.25 -6.72 -22.30
N LEU A 254 0.38 -5.63 -23.08
CA LEU A 254 -0.25 -4.36 -22.75
C LEU A 254 -1.78 -4.49 -22.74
N LYS A 255 -2.35 -5.21 -23.71
CA LYS A 255 -3.76 -5.52 -23.76
C LYS A 255 -4.23 -6.35 -22.55
N HIS A 256 -3.44 -7.33 -22.13
CA HIS A 256 -3.72 -8.14 -20.93
C HIS A 256 -3.72 -7.27 -19.66
N ILE A 257 -2.69 -6.43 -19.48
CA ILE A 257 -2.60 -5.45 -18.38
C ILE A 257 -3.84 -4.54 -18.37
N GLY A 258 -4.19 -3.97 -19.53
CA GLY A 258 -5.35 -3.09 -19.66
C GLY A 258 -6.67 -3.79 -19.35
N THR A 259 -6.84 -5.05 -19.75
CA THR A 259 -8.05 -5.83 -19.47
C THR A 259 -8.23 -6.08 -17.97
N LEU A 260 -7.16 -6.48 -17.27
CA LEU A 260 -7.18 -6.70 -15.83
C LEU A 260 -7.39 -5.39 -15.07
N ALA A 261 -6.67 -4.33 -15.47
CA ALA A 261 -6.79 -3.02 -14.83
C ALA A 261 -8.20 -2.43 -14.99
N ARG A 262 -8.76 -2.49 -16.20
CA ARG A 262 -10.11 -1.98 -16.47
C ARG A 262 -11.16 -2.62 -15.57
N LYS A 263 -11.10 -3.93 -15.37
CA LYS A 263 -12.04 -4.63 -14.50
C LYS A 263 -12.00 -4.07 -13.07
N ASP A 264 -10.80 -4.01 -12.48
CA ASP A 264 -10.66 -3.54 -11.10
C ASP A 264 -10.99 -2.04 -10.96
N ILE A 265 -10.73 -1.23 -12.02
CA ILE A 265 -11.10 0.19 -12.04
C ILE A 265 -12.63 0.36 -12.16
N GLU A 266 -13.31 -0.44 -12.98
CA GLU A 266 -14.78 -0.46 -13.05
C GLU A 266 -15.39 -0.87 -11.70
N ASP A 267 -14.80 -1.85 -11.02
CA ASP A 267 -15.24 -2.27 -9.68
C ASP A 267 -15.02 -1.15 -8.63
N LEU A 268 -13.93 -0.39 -8.72
CA LEU A 268 -13.65 0.75 -7.84
C LEU A 268 -14.62 1.91 -8.06
N LEU A 269 -14.84 2.28 -9.33
CA LEU A 269 -15.61 3.50 -9.68
C LEU A 269 -17.12 3.25 -9.80
N GLY A 270 -17.56 1.98 -9.82
CA GLY A 270 -18.97 1.62 -9.99
C GLY A 270 -19.54 1.91 -11.39
N VAL A 271 -18.72 2.37 -12.34
CA VAL A 271 -19.14 2.76 -13.70
C VAL A 271 -18.26 2.12 -14.76
N LYS A 272 -18.74 2.09 -16.00
CA LYS A 272 -17.96 1.59 -17.15
C LYS A 272 -16.79 2.50 -17.48
N VAL A 273 -15.66 1.90 -17.88
CA VAL A 273 -14.44 2.62 -18.19
C VAL A 273 -13.94 2.30 -19.60
N ASN A 274 -13.72 3.36 -20.38
CA ASN A 274 -12.99 3.29 -21.64
C ASN A 274 -11.52 3.57 -21.37
N LEU A 275 -10.74 2.51 -21.11
CA LEU A 275 -9.34 2.61 -20.73
C LEU A 275 -8.43 2.55 -21.96
N GLN A 276 -7.59 3.57 -22.13
CA GLN A 276 -6.52 3.62 -23.11
C GLN A 276 -5.16 3.72 -22.40
N ILE A 277 -4.21 2.85 -22.77
CA ILE A 277 -2.88 2.81 -22.15
C ILE A 277 -1.80 2.95 -23.23
N PHE A 278 -0.89 3.89 -23.02
CA PHE A 278 0.28 4.10 -23.86
C PHE A 278 1.56 3.80 -23.07
N VAL A 279 2.67 3.53 -23.78
CA VAL A 279 3.97 3.31 -23.15
C VAL A 279 4.98 4.33 -23.69
N LYS A 280 5.60 5.08 -22.79
CA LYS A 280 6.56 6.15 -23.10
C LYS A 280 7.90 5.86 -22.42
N VAL A 281 8.99 6.16 -23.11
CA VAL A 281 10.34 6.09 -22.53
C VAL A 281 10.71 7.46 -21.98
N LYS A 282 11.17 7.49 -20.75
CA LYS A 282 11.76 8.65 -20.09
C LYS A 282 12.97 8.17 -19.30
N GLU A 283 14.14 8.41 -19.86
CA GLU A 283 15.41 7.98 -19.27
C GLU A 283 15.62 8.64 -17.89
N ASN A 284 16.16 7.87 -16.96
CA ASN A 284 16.52 8.34 -15.61
C ASN A 284 15.37 9.06 -14.84
N TRP A 285 14.12 8.75 -15.13
CA TRP A 285 12.99 9.41 -14.48
C TRP A 285 13.02 9.29 -12.95
N ARG A 286 13.60 8.21 -12.39
CA ARG A 286 13.73 7.99 -10.95
C ARG A 286 14.69 8.94 -10.25
N GLU A 287 15.54 9.64 -10.99
CA GLU A 287 16.46 10.70 -10.51
C GLU A 287 15.87 12.10 -10.75
N ASN A 288 14.74 12.21 -11.46
CA ASN A 288 14.10 13.47 -11.77
C ASN A 288 13.04 13.81 -10.70
N GLU A 289 13.44 14.56 -9.68
CA GLU A 289 12.60 14.94 -8.54
C GLU A 289 11.33 15.67 -8.98
N ARG A 290 11.45 16.65 -9.89
CA ARG A 290 10.30 17.37 -10.45
C ARG A 290 9.27 16.43 -11.08
N PHE A 291 9.72 15.46 -11.86
CA PHE A 291 8.85 14.48 -12.49
C PHE A 291 8.14 13.57 -11.45
N ILE A 292 8.89 13.18 -10.41
CA ILE A 292 8.36 12.33 -9.32
C ILE A 292 7.21 13.05 -8.59
N LEU A 293 7.41 14.32 -8.23
CA LEU A 293 6.43 15.12 -7.49
C LEU A 293 5.23 15.52 -8.35
N GLU A 294 5.46 16.06 -9.57
CA GLU A 294 4.39 16.50 -10.49
C GLU A 294 3.42 15.36 -10.85
N ASN A 295 3.88 14.11 -10.81
CA ASN A 295 3.08 12.94 -11.18
C ASN A 295 2.63 12.09 -9.95
N ASN A 296 2.80 12.60 -8.75
CA ASN A 296 2.43 11.92 -7.50
C ASN A 296 2.99 10.48 -7.44
N ILE A 297 4.23 10.27 -7.95
CA ILE A 297 4.88 8.95 -7.95
C ILE A 297 5.45 8.62 -6.58
N ALA A 298 5.79 9.65 -5.80
CA ALA A 298 6.08 9.60 -4.37
C ALA A 298 5.64 10.92 -3.71
N ASP A 299 5.35 10.87 -2.42
CA ASP A 299 5.00 12.04 -1.62
C ASP A 299 6.23 12.97 -1.41
N GLU A 300 6.00 14.25 -1.10
CA GLU A 300 7.03 15.24 -0.79
C GLU A 300 7.84 14.92 0.48
#